data_4dde80583dadf6692b7bba288983ade2
#
_entry.id   4dde80583dadf6692b7bba288983ade2
#
_cell.length_a   1.000
_cell.length_b   1.000
_cell.length_c   1.000
_cell.angle_alpha   90.00
_cell.angle_beta   90.00
_cell.angle_gamma   90.00
#
_symmetry.space_group_name_H-M   'P 1'
#
loop_
_entity.id
_entity.type
_entity.pdbx_description
1 polymer ?
#
loop_
_entity_poly.entity_id
_entity_poly.type
_entity_poly.pdbx_seq_one_letter_code
_entity_poly.pdbx_strand_id
1 'polypeptide(L)'
;MKTFIIIFTLLFLNSLAFADKNMKIGSKGNLADVTRVIKVVMYDNYYEPSSFQIKEGETIKFEVENAGMLVHEFNIANKMMHMKHQPEMMKMVENEILLADSIDKEKMKKMAKMDKAMAHSHSNSVLLEPKQKGEIIWKFDNAVNIEVACNVPGHYQVGMIAKVDIN
;
A
#
# COMPACT_ATOMS: atom_id res chain seq x y z
N MET A 1 35.69 -54.51 -27.80
CA MET A 1 35.41 -53.41 -26.85
C MET A 1 34.33 -52.52 -27.48
N LYS A 2 33.12 -52.55 -27.00
CA LYS A 2 32.01 -51.69 -27.48
C LYS A 2 31.90 -50.47 -26.57
N THR A 3 32.22 -49.29 -27.10
CA THR A 3 32.16 -48.03 -26.38
C THR A 3 30.71 -47.53 -26.38
N PHE A 4 30.05 -47.47 -25.20
CA PHE A 4 28.74 -46.85 -25.03
C PHE A 4 28.92 -45.35 -24.81
N ILE A 5 28.42 -44.54 -25.73
CA ILE A 5 28.32 -43.09 -25.59
C ILE A 5 26.99 -42.79 -24.92
N ILE A 6 27.03 -42.34 -23.67
CA ILE A 6 25.87 -41.83 -22.95
C ILE A 6 25.70 -40.36 -23.31
N ILE A 7 24.67 -40.05 -24.10
CA ILE A 7 24.27 -38.67 -24.41
C ILE A 7 23.41 -38.16 -23.23
N PHE A 8 23.98 -37.24 -22.44
CA PHE A 8 23.29 -36.56 -21.36
C PHE A 8 22.50 -35.38 -21.96
N THR A 9 21.21 -35.58 -22.18
CA THR A 9 20.33 -34.52 -22.65
C THR A 9 19.99 -33.59 -21.47
N LEU A 10 20.59 -32.39 -21.44
CA LEU A 10 20.30 -31.36 -20.49
C LEU A 10 18.91 -30.76 -20.84
N LEU A 11 17.88 -31.15 -20.09
CA LEU A 11 16.58 -30.47 -20.13
C LEU A 11 16.74 -29.11 -19.46
N PHE A 12 16.80 -28.05 -20.27
CA PHE A 12 16.59 -26.68 -19.79
C PHE A 12 15.12 -26.52 -19.40
N LEU A 13 14.79 -26.62 -18.10
CA LEU A 13 13.53 -26.13 -17.57
C LEU A 13 13.55 -24.61 -17.67
N ASN A 14 12.92 -24.07 -18.71
CA ASN A 14 12.54 -22.66 -18.74
C ASN A 14 11.47 -22.43 -17.67
N SER A 15 11.87 -21.92 -16.53
CA SER A 15 10.95 -21.37 -15.53
C SER A 15 10.29 -20.14 -16.14
N LEU A 16 9.10 -20.31 -16.72
CA LEU A 16 8.23 -19.17 -17.04
C LEU A 16 7.87 -18.51 -15.72
N ALA A 17 8.55 -17.42 -15.40
CA ALA A 17 8.14 -16.53 -14.35
C ALA A 17 6.78 -15.93 -14.78
N PHE A 18 5.69 -16.50 -14.32
CA PHE A 18 4.38 -15.86 -14.37
C PHE A 18 4.46 -14.65 -13.44
N ALA A 19 4.82 -13.49 -14.00
CA ALA A 19 4.59 -12.23 -13.32
C ALA A 19 3.08 -12.14 -13.09
N ASP A 20 2.67 -12.25 -11.83
CA ASP A 20 1.26 -12.23 -11.44
C ASP A 20 0.68 -10.86 -11.80
N LYS A 21 -0.08 -10.80 -12.91
CA LYS A 21 -0.74 -9.60 -13.40
C LYS A 21 -1.67 -8.97 -12.34
N ASN A 22 -2.07 -9.74 -11.33
CA ASN A 22 -2.96 -9.32 -10.25
C ASN A 22 -2.25 -8.53 -9.13
N MET A 23 -0.93 -8.32 -9.21
CA MET A 23 -0.16 -7.62 -8.17
C MET A 23 0.24 -6.19 -8.55
N LYS A 24 -0.18 -5.70 -9.72
CA LYS A 24 0.14 -4.33 -10.14
C LYS A 24 -0.87 -3.35 -9.55
N ILE A 25 -0.36 -2.40 -8.79
CA ILE A 25 -1.16 -1.34 -8.15
C ILE A 25 -0.87 0.05 -8.75
N GLY A 26 -0.08 0.11 -9.82
CA GLY A 26 0.48 1.36 -10.35
C GLY A 26 1.87 1.64 -9.81
N SER A 27 2.29 2.89 -9.84
CA SER A 27 3.62 3.34 -9.44
C SER A 27 3.60 4.74 -8.82
N LYS A 28 4.68 5.10 -8.11
CA LYS A 28 4.86 6.48 -7.64
C LYS A 28 4.89 7.45 -8.83
N GLY A 29 3.99 8.45 -8.80
CA GLY A 29 3.92 9.50 -9.81
C GLY A 29 4.87 10.67 -9.54
N ASN A 30 5.04 11.53 -10.56
CA ASN A 30 5.75 12.80 -10.43
C ASN A 30 4.75 13.96 -10.36
N LEU A 31 5.09 15.03 -9.66
CA LEU A 31 4.23 16.21 -9.55
C LEU A 31 3.94 16.86 -10.91
N ALA A 32 4.91 16.84 -11.82
CA ALA A 32 4.75 17.40 -13.17
C ALA A 32 3.72 16.65 -14.04
N ASP A 33 3.44 15.38 -13.72
CA ASP A 33 2.54 14.51 -14.48
C ASP A 33 1.12 14.48 -13.88
N VAL A 34 0.88 15.22 -12.79
CA VAL A 34 -0.42 15.23 -12.11
C VAL A 34 -1.49 15.83 -13.02
N THR A 35 -2.50 15.04 -13.34
CA THR A 35 -3.65 15.44 -14.16
C THR A 35 -4.83 15.91 -13.32
N ARG A 36 -4.92 15.45 -12.06
CA ARG A 36 -6.02 15.74 -11.15
C ARG A 36 -5.58 15.67 -9.69
N VAL A 37 -6.19 16.53 -8.87
CA VAL A 37 -6.06 16.50 -7.41
C VAL A 37 -7.36 15.98 -6.81
N ILE A 38 -7.27 15.01 -5.92
CA ILE A 38 -8.41 14.49 -5.15
C ILE A 38 -8.17 14.77 -3.67
N LYS A 39 -9.10 15.48 -3.05
CA LYS A 39 -9.10 15.67 -1.60
C LYS A 39 -9.79 14.48 -0.95
N VAL A 40 -9.16 13.95 0.08
CA VAL A 40 -9.66 12.81 0.85
C VAL A 40 -9.67 13.17 2.32
N VAL A 41 -10.79 12.93 2.97
CA VAL A 41 -10.92 13.06 4.43
C VAL A 41 -11.07 11.65 5.01
N MET A 42 -10.24 11.34 6.01
CA MET A 42 -10.35 10.13 6.81
C MET A 42 -11.11 10.45 8.08
N TYR A 43 -12.19 9.76 8.31
CA TYR A 43 -12.94 9.76 9.58
C TYR A 43 -12.73 8.41 10.27
N ASP A 44 -13.16 8.30 11.51
CA ASP A 44 -13.13 7.01 12.19
C ASP A 44 -14.01 6.01 11.43
N ASN A 45 -13.36 4.97 10.87
CA ASN A 45 -13.90 3.85 10.10
C ASN A 45 -14.34 4.10 8.64
N TYR A 46 -14.17 5.31 8.06
CA TYR A 46 -14.50 5.53 6.65
C TYR A 46 -13.68 6.65 6.00
N TYR A 47 -13.72 6.70 4.65
CA TYR A 47 -13.14 7.75 3.82
C TYR A 47 -14.23 8.59 3.15
N GLU A 48 -13.94 9.85 2.92
CA GLU A 48 -14.75 10.72 2.06
C GLU A 48 -13.83 11.31 0.97
N PRO A 49 -14.07 10.99 -0.32
CA PRO A 49 -15.11 10.10 -0.86
C PRO A 49 -14.84 8.61 -0.55
N SER A 50 -15.91 7.80 -0.55
CA SER A 50 -15.85 6.35 -0.31
C SER A 50 -15.57 5.53 -1.58
N SER A 51 -15.37 6.21 -2.73
CA SER A 51 -14.98 5.59 -4.00
C SER A 51 -14.29 6.57 -4.93
N PHE A 52 -13.45 6.03 -5.81
CA PHE A 52 -12.66 6.79 -6.77
C PHE A 52 -12.88 6.24 -8.18
N GLN A 53 -13.26 7.13 -9.13
CA GLN A 53 -13.29 6.82 -10.55
C GLN A 53 -11.99 7.35 -11.17
N ILE A 54 -11.17 6.46 -11.71
CA ILE A 54 -9.81 6.75 -12.18
C ILE A 54 -9.67 6.21 -13.60
N LYS A 55 -8.96 6.97 -14.45
CA LYS A 55 -8.63 6.51 -15.80
C LYS A 55 -7.32 5.73 -15.78
N GLU A 56 -7.24 4.68 -16.60
CA GLU A 56 -6.00 3.95 -16.79
C GLU A 56 -4.86 4.91 -17.20
N GLY A 57 -3.71 4.80 -16.54
CA GLY A 57 -2.53 5.65 -16.75
C GLY A 57 -2.61 7.05 -16.13
N GLU A 58 -3.71 7.41 -15.47
CA GLU A 58 -3.86 8.71 -14.82
C GLU A 58 -2.88 8.87 -13.65
N THR A 59 -2.29 10.06 -13.51
CA THR A 59 -1.48 10.43 -12.35
C THR A 59 -2.27 11.37 -11.46
N ILE A 60 -2.56 10.94 -10.24
CA ILE A 60 -3.39 11.68 -9.28
C ILE A 60 -2.55 12.09 -8.08
N LYS A 61 -2.73 13.34 -7.66
CA LYS A 61 -2.32 13.79 -6.33
C LYS A 61 -3.49 13.64 -5.38
N PHE A 62 -3.34 12.82 -4.35
CA PHE A 62 -4.27 12.76 -3.22
C PHE A 62 -3.78 13.71 -2.13
N GLU A 63 -4.65 14.61 -1.71
CA GLU A 63 -4.46 15.46 -0.52
C GLU A 63 -5.32 14.88 0.59
N VAL A 64 -4.67 14.26 1.57
CA VAL A 64 -5.32 13.45 2.60
C VAL A 64 -5.31 14.19 3.93
N GLU A 65 -6.45 14.27 4.59
CA GLU A 65 -6.60 14.83 5.94
C GLU A 65 -7.21 13.79 6.88
N ASN A 66 -6.65 13.64 8.06
CA ASN A 66 -7.28 12.86 9.13
C ASN A 66 -8.14 13.77 10.02
N ALA A 67 -9.46 13.73 9.82
CA ALA A 67 -10.44 14.44 10.63
C ALA A 67 -11.03 13.57 11.77
N GLY A 68 -10.61 12.30 11.86
CA GLY A 68 -10.99 11.39 12.94
C GLY A 68 -10.24 11.65 14.24
N MET A 69 -10.56 10.84 15.25
CA MET A 69 -9.94 10.89 16.58
C MET A 69 -8.83 9.85 16.75
N LEU A 70 -8.74 8.89 15.83
CA LEU A 70 -7.74 7.81 15.83
C LEU A 70 -6.69 8.04 14.75
N VAL A 71 -5.55 7.33 14.85
CA VAL A 71 -4.59 7.25 13.75
C VAL A 71 -5.21 6.47 12.60
N HIS A 72 -5.09 7.00 11.38
CA HIS A 72 -5.58 6.36 10.16
C HIS A 72 -4.51 6.27 9.09
N GLU A 73 -4.62 5.26 8.27
CA GLU A 73 -3.79 5.08 7.08
C GLU A 73 -4.65 5.27 5.82
N PHE A 74 -4.12 5.98 4.82
CA PHE A 74 -4.59 5.97 3.45
C PHE A 74 -3.57 5.17 2.64
N ASN A 75 -3.92 3.96 2.23
CA ASN A 75 -3.01 3.03 1.54
C ASN A 75 -3.66 2.52 0.25
N ILE A 76 -3.01 2.75 -0.89
CA ILE A 76 -3.44 2.30 -2.21
C ILE A 76 -2.82 0.93 -2.46
N ALA A 77 -3.60 -0.13 -2.44
CA ALA A 77 -3.09 -1.49 -2.65
C ALA A 77 -4.19 -2.43 -3.16
N ASN A 78 -3.85 -3.66 -3.48
CA ASN A 78 -4.84 -4.71 -3.65
C ASN A 78 -5.07 -5.45 -2.30
N LYS A 79 -6.15 -6.20 -2.23
CA LYS A 79 -6.54 -6.92 -1.01
C LYS A 79 -5.42 -7.80 -0.42
N MET A 80 -4.66 -8.49 -1.28
CA MET A 80 -3.58 -9.37 -0.83
C MET A 80 -2.43 -8.57 -0.21
N MET A 81 -2.10 -7.39 -0.77
CA MET A 81 -1.07 -6.52 -0.21
C MET A 81 -1.53 -5.94 1.13
N HIS A 82 -2.79 -5.52 1.27
CA HIS A 82 -3.35 -5.09 2.56
C HIS A 82 -3.21 -6.21 3.61
N MET A 83 -3.61 -7.43 3.29
CA MET A 83 -3.47 -8.56 4.21
C MET A 83 -2.02 -8.84 4.62
N LYS A 84 -1.05 -8.65 3.71
CA LYS A 84 0.37 -8.80 4.03
C LYS A 84 0.91 -7.67 4.90
N HIS A 85 0.35 -6.47 4.77
CA HIS A 85 0.77 -5.29 5.51
C HIS A 85 0.22 -5.26 6.94
N GLN A 86 -0.96 -5.85 7.21
CA GLN A 86 -1.57 -5.86 8.54
C GLN A 86 -0.68 -6.44 9.65
N PRO A 87 0.09 -7.54 9.46
CA PRO A 87 1.04 -8.01 10.46
C PRO A 87 2.14 -7.01 10.80
N GLU A 88 2.56 -6.17 9.84
CA GLU A 88 3.56 -5.11 10.09
C GLU A 88 2.95 -4.01 10.97
N MET A 89 1.71 -3.60 10.68
CA MET A 89 0.97 -2.65 11.51
C MET A 89 0.72 -3.18 12.92
N MET A 90 0.41 -4.48 13.06
CA MET A 90 0.27 -5.11 14.37
C MET A 90 1.57 -5.07 15.17
N LYS A 91 2.73 -5.35 14.54
CA LYS A 91 4.03 -5.21 15.19
C LYS A 91 4.29 -3.79 15.67
N MET A 92 3.84 -2.76 14.94
CA MET A 92 3.97 -1.38 15.38
C MET A 92 3.15 -1.11 16.65
N VAL A 93 1.96 -1.70 16.76
CA VAL A 93 1.14 -1.63 17.99
C VAL A 93 1.80 -2.39 19.14
N GLU A 94 2.24 -3.63 18.92
CA GLU A 94 2.90 -4.48 19.93
C GLU A 94 4.18 -3.83 20.48
N ASN A 95 4.87 -3.06 19.65
CA ASN A 95 6.04 -2.29 20.05
C ASN A 95 5.68 -0.87 20.51
N GLU A 96 4.42 -0.53 20.74
CA GLU A 96 3.96 0.78 21.19
C GLU A 96 4.50 1.95 20.32
N ILE A 97 4.72 1.70 19.03
CA ILE A 97 5.04 2.72 18.04
C ILE A 97 3.75 3.38 17.57
N LEU A 98 2.75 2.56 17.26
CA LEU A 98 1.42 2.97 16.84
C LEU A 98 0.47 2.85 18.03
N LEU A 99 0.01 3.98 18.52
CA LEU A 99 -1.01 4.10 19.55
C LEU A 99 -2.37 4.44 18.91
N ALA A 100 -3.41 4.48 19.70
CA ALA A 100 -4.76 4.74 19.15
C ALA A 100 -4.87 6.10 18.43
N ASP A 101 -4.28 7.15 19.01
CA ASP A 101 -4.39 8.54 18.54
C ASP A 101 -3.03 9.20 18.21
N SER A 102 -1.94 8.47 18.31
CA SER A 102 -0.60 9.02 18.15
C SER A 102 0.42 8.00 17.65
N ILE A 103 1.56 8.50 17.16
CA ILE A 103 2.68 7.71 16.65
C ILE A 103 3.94 8.14 17.38
N ASP A 104 4.59 7.21 18.09
CA ASP A 104 5.92 7.45 18.66
C ASP A 104 6.99 7.46 17.56
N LYS A 105 7.20 8.63 16.96
CA LYS A 105 8.13 8.82 15.83
C LYS A 105 9.58 8.57 16.20
N GLU A 106 9.98 8.82 17.45
CA GLU A 106 11.34 8.55 17.90
C GLU A 106 11.58 7.04 18.06
N LYS A 107 10.62 6.34 18.65
CA LYS A 107 10.65 4.88 18.76
C LYS A 107 10.62 4.22 17.38
N MET A 108 9.74 4.71 16.48
CA MET A 108 9.67 4.28 15.07
C MET A 108 11.03 4.40 14.39
N LYS A 109 11.67 5.57 14.47
CA LYS A 109 12.99 5.83 13.88
C LYS A 109 14.09 4.94 14.49
N LYS A 110 14.02 4.67 15.79
CA LYS A 110 14.95 3.75 16.48
C LYS A 110 14.76 2.32 16.01
N MET A 111 13.52 1.84 15.96
CA MET A 111 13.20 0.48 15.55
C MET A 111 13.47 0.22 14.07
N ALA A 112 13.28 1.23 13.21
CA ALA A 112 13.56 1.16 11.77
C ALA A 112 15.03 0.89 11.44
N LYS A 113 15.95 1.14 12.36
CA LYS A 113 17.39 0.78 12.21
C LYS A 113 17.62 -0.73 12.33
N MET A 114 16.76 -1.43 13.03
CA MET A 114 16.82 -2.88 13.26
C MET A 114 15.92 -3.64 12.29
N ASP A 115 14.73 -3.11 12.03
CA ASP A 115 13.76 -3.65 11.09
C ASP A 115 13.18 -2.51 10.23
N LYS A 116 13.54 -2.50 8.94
CA LYS A 116 13.10 -1.46 8.00
C LYS A 116 11.58 -1.38 7.83
N ALA A 117 10.85 -2.47 8.07
CA ALA A 117 9.39 -2.46 8.03
C ALA A 117 8.80 -1.51 9.09
N MET A 118 9.50 -1.31 10.21
CA MET A 118 9.07 -0.36 11.26
C MET A 118 9.16 1.12 10.87
N ALA A 119 9.80 1.44 9.74
CA ALA A 119 9.85 2.81 9.23
C ALA A 119 8.52 3.28 8.65
N HIS A 120 7.62 2.35 8.28
CA HIS A 120 6.37 2.61 7.57
C HIS A 120 6.54 3.61 6.40
N SER A 121 7.60 3.41 5.59
CA SER A 121 7.97 4.30 4.49
C SER A 121 7.56 3.70 3.16
N HIS A 122 6.28 3.84 2.81
CA HIS A 122 5.71 3.35 1.57
C HIS A 122 5.29 4.52 0.69
N SER A 123 5.58 4.46 -0.62
CA SER A 123 5.20 5.54 -1.55
C SER A 123 3.71 5.55 -1.88
N ASN A 124 3.00 4.46 -1.62
CA ASN A 124 1.57 4.26 -1.86
C ASN A 124 0.71 4.47 -0.61
N SER A 125 1.31 4.91 0.52
CA SER A 125 0.55 5.14 1.74
C SER A 125 1.01 6.36 2.54
N VAL A 126 0.10 6.91 3.34
CA VAL A 126 0.37 7.86 4.41
C VAL A 126 -0.36 7.43 5.69
N LEU A 127 0.34 7.46 6.80
CA LEU A 127 -0.17 7.19 8.14
C LEU A 127 -0.23 8.52 8.91
N LEU A 128 -1.42 8.93 9.33
CA LEU A 128 -1.69 10.25 9.87
C LEU A 128 -2.32 10.19 11.27
N GLU A 129 -1.76 10.93 12.20
CA GLU A 129 -2.38 11.23 13.49
C GLU A 129 -3.61 12.15 13.30
N PRO A 130 -4.52 12.26 14.27
CA PRO A 130 -5.64 13.21 14.22
C PRO A 130 -5.20 14.62 13.83
N LYS A 131 -5.97 15.27 12.94
CA LYS A 131 -5.75 16.63 12.41
C LYS A 131 -4.53 16.81 11.52
N GLN A 132 -3.78 15.73 11.24
CA GLN A 132 -2.66 15.79 10.32
C GLN A 132 -3.13 15.69 8.87
N LYS A 133 -2.27 16.21 7.98
CA LYS A 133 -2.44 16.15 6.52
C LYS A 133 -1.21 15.52 5.89
N GLY A 134 -1.44 14.84 4.78
CA GLY A 134 -0.40 14.22 3.98
C GLY A 134 -0.78 14.21 2.51
N GLU A 135 0.14 13.77 1.66
CA GLU A 135 -0.11 13.67 0.23
C GLU A 135 0.53 12.43 -0.39
N ILE A 136 -0.10 11.90 -1.42
CA ILE A 136 0.43 10.83 -2.27
C ILE A 136 0.26 11.27 -3.72
N ILE A 137 1.31 11.09 -4.53
CA ILE A 137 1.21 11.21 -5.98
C ILE A 137 1.37 9.81 -6.54
N TRP A 138 0.31 9.31 -7.19
CA TRP A 138 0.24 7.94 -7.67
C TRP A 138 -0.20 7.88 -9.13
N LYS A 139 0.53 7.09 -9.93
CA LYS A 139 0.21 6.81 -11.32
C LYS A 139 -0.44 5.44 -11.41
N PHE A 140 -1.63 5.38 -11.99
CA PHE A 140 -2.43 4.17 -12.11
C PHE A 140 -2.15 3.43 -13.43
N ASP A 141 -0.89 3.08 -13.66
CA ASP A 141 -0.46 2.34 -14.85
C ASP A 141 -0.54 0.83 -14.59
N ASN A 142 -1.31 0.13 -15.42
CA ASN A 142 -1.58 -1.32 -15.29
C ASN A 142 -2.09 -1.73 -13.88
N ALA A 143 -2.75 -0.84 -13.18
CA ALA A 143 -3.32 -1.11 -11.86
C ALA A 143 -4.60 -1.95 -12.01
N VAL A 144 -4.72 -3.02 -11.22
CA VAL A 144 -5.88 -3.93 -11.27
C VAL A 144 -6.31 -4.34 -9.88
N ASN A 145 -7.63 -4.43 -9.67
CA ASN A 145 -8.23 -4.92 -8.41
C ASN A 145 -7.69 -4.21 -7.18
N ILE A 146 -7.53 -2.88 -7.28
CA ILE A 146 -7.04 -2.05 -6.18
C ILE A 146 -8.18 -1.46 -5.36
N GLU A 147 -7.89 -1.18 -4.14
CA GLU A 147 -8.73 -0.46 -3.19
C GLU A 147 -7.85 0.49 -2.37
N VAL A 148 -8.46 1.44 -1.72
CA VAL A 148 -7.82 2.22 -0.67
C VAL A 148 -8.31 1.70 0.66
N ALA A 149 -7.40 1.42 1.58
CA ALA A 149 -7.80 0.91 2.89
C ALA A 149 -6.91 1.41 4.03
N CYS A 150 -7.46 1.37 5.25
CA CYS A 150 -6.73 1.59 6.48
C CYS A 150 -6.30 0.25 7.07
N ASN A 151 -4.99 0.05 7.25
CA ASN A 151 -4.43 -1.18 7.83
C ASN A 151 -4.10 -1.03 9.32
N VAL A 152 -4.45 0.09 9.96
CA VAL A 152 -4.44 0.17 11.43
C VAL A 152 -5.26 -1.00 11.97
N PRO A 153 -4.73 -1.79 12.92
CA PRO A 153 -5.39 -3.02 13.38
C PRO A 153 -6.86 -2.82 13.76
N GLY A 154 -7.73 -3.63 13.15
CA GLY A 154 -9.18 -3.56 13.32
C GLY A 154 -9.91 -2.70 12.28
N HIS A 155 -9.29 -1.68 11.70
CA HIS A 155 -9.98 -0.72 10.82
C HIS A 155 -10.38 -1.34 9.47
N TYR A 156 -9.52 -2.15 8.88
CA TYR A 156 -9.86 -2.90 7.65
C TYR A 156 -11.05 -3.83 7.87
N GLN A 157 -11.06 -4.53 9.00
CA GLN A 157 -12.08 -5.52 9.36
C GLN A 157 -13.47 -4.91 9.59
N VAL A 158 -13.52 -3.68 10.08
CA VAL A 158 -14.79 -2.93 10.23
C VAL A 158 -15.19 -2.19 8.96
N GLY A 159 -14.43 -2.35 7.86
CA GLY A 159 -14.80 -1.84 6.54
C GLY A 159 -14.28 -0.44 6.20
N MET A 160 -13.20 0.03 6.84
CA MET A 160 -12.56 1.27 6.42
C MET A 160 -11.82 1.07 5.08
N ILE A 161 -12.61 1.04 4.02
CA ILE A 161 -12.18 0.74 2.64
C ILE A 161 -12.92 1.71 1.69
N ALA A 162 -12.19 2.27 0.73
CA ALA A 162 -12.76 3.00 -0.41
C ALA A 162 -12.49 2.24 -1.71
N LYS A 163 -13.52 2.10 -2.56
CA LYS A 163 -13.43 1.40 -3.84
C LYS A 163 -12.67 2.24 -4.86
N VAL A 164 -11.91 1.57 -5.72
CA VAL A 164 -11.24 2.20 -6.87
C VAL A 164 -11.70 1.50 -8.14
N ASP A 165 -12.41 2.23 -8.99
CA ASP A 165 -12.86 1.78 -10.30
C ASP A 165 -11.94 2.41 -11.37
N ILE A 166 -11.21 1.58 -12.12
CA ILE A 166 -10.32 2.01 -13.20
C ILE A 166 -11.02 1.70 -14.54
N ASN A 167 -11.11 2.70 -15.42
CA ASN A 167 -11.76 2.64 -16.72
C ASN A 167 -10.89 3.22 -17.84
#